data_b0934615df169d92b188125b7f602a5b
#
_entry.id   b0934615df169d92b188125b7f602a5b
#
_cell.length_a   1.000
_cell.length_b   1.000
_cell.length_c   1.000
_cell.angle_alpha   90.00
_cell.angle_beta   90.00
_cell.angle_gamma   90.00
#
_symmetry.space_group_name_H-M   'P 1'
#
loop_
_entity.id
_entity.type
_entity.pdbx_description
1 polymer ?
#
loop_
_entity_poly.entity_id
_entity_poly.type
_entity_poly.pdbx_seq_one_letter_code
_entity_poly.pdbx_strand_id
1 'polypeptide(L)'
;MSKIISKLTIYTLILSLAACDFSDIEISKWSSIFSEPSTIASSFDSGTYKNESLRLEFISKNAHRLIVFYNGDSVSVYNDTVGLIIGNKKNTISFIPTAGENNTNYKHSWLAPKKGLSSFHKVQVYSYDTKGRLLASLTQRFVLGAQRKDFLPVVNLQVDNQYLFSADSGCYVPGNSFKTDDEYNSGNYYLFKKRKQLSWIEIFDTAKLYLSDSLLFRIHGLITPVAPQKSLRFYLDTANSKLPQLLGLDHSLDKFILRSSYSGWDTELFVDGWISDICKNLNLDVMAYRPVKVFLNNEYWGIHGLRERMDLNAISAKHQLKLKKIIDGDDKGYSNKTNSFGDLNELLKLLKADSAVDYKKIKKAFKMKSLTDWLIVELFFQNTDWPCNNTFFWKKTKKSGEWRAVLIDMDAAVGNPSMNMFEFATKDRSPLLGGVLATYLLNHPDFQASFRERVVYLFENDLSEKVLKEKLASYKLLFDPVIQEHYRRWNPDHGLKDYKRALKRLDKFCENRHESFSQNMNAYFQGN
;
A
#
# COMPACT_ATOMS: atom_id res chain seq x y z
N MET A 1 36.61 1.68 -45.38
CA MET A 1 36.73 3.14 -45.27
C MET A 1 35.40 3.85 -45.08
N SER A 2 34.30 3.48 -45.74
CA SER A 2 32.99 4.17 -45.58
C SER A 2 32.35 4.14 -44.15
N LYS A 3 32.60 3.08 -43.39
CA LYS A 3 32.09 2.95 -41.99
C LYS A 3 32.84 3.79 -40.94
N ILE A 4 34.06 4.22 -41.25
CA ILE A 4 34.87 5.05 -40.33
C ILE A 4 34.53 6.53 -40.51
N ILE A 5 34.22 6.94 -41.74
CA ILE A 5 33.83 8.33 -42.04
C ILE A 5 32.47 8.69 -41.41
N SER A 6 31.50 7.74 -41.36
CA SER A 6 30.21 7.96 -40.70
C SER A 6 30.31 8.14 -39.19
N LYS A 7 31.23 7.41 -38.51
CA LYS A 7 31.46 7.57 -37.09
C LYS A 7 32.15 8.89 -36.73
N LEU A 8 33.05 9.39 -37.57
CA LEU A 8 33.71 10.66 -37.31
C LEU A 8 32.77 11.86 -37.48
N THR A 9 31.84 11.79 -38.45
CA THR A 9 30.86 12.84 -38.71
C THR A 9 29.85 12.94 -37.54
N ILE A 10 29.49 11.82 -36.92
CA ILE A 10 28.62 11.77 -35.75
C ILE A 10 29.31 12.36 -34.50
N TYR A 11 30.59 12.07 -34.27
CA TYR A 11 31.36 12.66 -33.18
C TYR A 11 31.50 14.20 -33.34
N THR A 12 31.63 14.71 -34.56
CA THR A 12 31.70 16.15 -34.80
C THR A 12 30.34 16.84 -34.58
N LEU A 13 29.23 16.17 -34.89
CA LEU A 13 27.89 16.68 -34.61
C LEU A 13 27.57 16.69 -33.09
N ILE A 14 28.00 15.67 -32.36
CA ILE A 14 27.86 15.57 -30.90
C ILE A 14 28.69 16.64 -30.19
N LEU A 15 29.90 16.92 -30.65
CA LEU A 15 30.77 17.95 -30.08
C LEU A 15 30.29 19.38 -30.35
N SER A 16 29.55 19.63 -31.47
CA SER A 16 28.95 20.94 -31.73
C SER A 16 27.66 21.20 -30.91
N LEU A 17 27.01 20.16 -30.41
CA LEU A 17 25.86 20.22 -29.50
C LEU A 17 26.26 20.35 -28.02
N ALA A 18 27.50 20.01 -27.68
CA ALA A 18 28.07 20.08 -26.32
C ALA A 18 28.30 21.51 -25.77
N ALA A 19 28.03 22.55 -26.56
CA ALA A 19 28.06 23.95 -26.11
C ALA A 19 26.78 24.43 -25.40
N CYS A 20 25.75 23.60 -25.31
CA CYS A 20 24.57 23.82 -24.52
C CYS A 20 24.53 22.72 -23.46
N ASP A 21 24.34 23.06 -22.21
CA ASP A 21 24.32 22.27 -20.98
C ASP A 21 23.65 20.86 -21.09
N PHE A 22 24.32 19.93 -21.78
CA PHE A 22 23.86 18.57 -22.08
C PHE A 22 24.55 17.53 -21.16
N SER A 23 24.80 17.87 -19.91
CA SER A 23 25.49 16.97 -18.96
C SER A 23 24.75 15.64 -18.67
N ASP A 24 23.51 15.49 -19.13
CA ASP A 24 22.66 14.32 -18.85
C ASP A 24 22.31 13.44 -20.07
N ILE A 25 22.94 13.65 -21.23
CA ILE A 25 22.68 12.80 -22.41
C ILE A 25 23.62 11.59 -22.39
N GLU A 26 23.10 10.39 -22.19
CA GLU A 26 23.84 9.16 -22.39
C GLU A 26 24.12 8.89 -23.87
N ILE A 27 25.31 9.25 -24.31
CA ILE A 27 25.80 9.06 -25.71
C ILE A 27 25.68 7.60 -26.19
N SER A 28 25.73 6.63 -25.29
CA SER A 28 25.60 5.21 -25.56
C SER A 28 24.25 4.82 -26.21
N LYS A 29 23.18 5.57 -25.94
CA LYS A 29 21.84 5.28 -26.49
C LYS A 29 21.69 5.69 -27.96
N TRP A 30 22.39 6.72 -28.37
CA TRP A 30 22.33 7.14 -29.78
C TRP A 30 22.98 6.14 -30.75
N SER A 31 23.88 5.29 -30.24
CA SER A 31 24.50 4.25 -31.07
C SER A 31 23.55 3.09 -31.40
N SER A 32 22.52 2.84 -30.59
CA SER A 32 21.53 1.77 -30.82
C SER A 32 20.53 2.13 -31.94
N ILE A 33 20.32 3.42 -32.23
CA ILE A 33 19.40 3.89 -33.28
C ILE A 33 19.84 3.41 -34.68
N PHE A 34 21.13 3.19 -34.88
CA PHE A 34 21.68 2.80 -36.17
C PHE A 34 21.66 1.31 -36.44
N SER A 35 21.32 0.49 -35.46
CA SER A 35 21.24 -0.97 -35.59
C SER A 35 19.82 -1.51 -35.84
N GLU A 36 18.76 -0.73 -35.50
CA GLU A 36 17.37 -1.13 -35.73
C GLU A 36 16.55 -0.03 -36.41
N PRO A 37 16.05 -0.28 -37.64
CA PRO A 37 15.42 0.76 -38.47
C PRO A 37 14.03 1.23 -38.02
N SER A 38 13.45 0.64 -36.97
CA SER A 38 12.06 0.90 -36.53
C SER A 38 11.92 1.30 -35.06
N THR A 39 12.95 1.88 -34.43
CA THR A 39 12.90 2.34 -33.06
C THR A 39 12.74 3.85 -32.95
N ILE A 40 12.10 4.29 -31.84
CA ILE A 40 12.08 5.70 -31.45
C ILE A 40 13.07 5.86 -30.30
N ALA A 41 14.08 6.70 -30.49
CA ALA A 41 14.99 7.11 -29.44
C ALA A 41 14.47 8.36 -28.75
N SER A 42 14.80 8.50 -27.47
CA SER A 42 14.47 9.66 -26.64
C SER A 42 15.73 10.18 -25.96
N SER A 43 15.82 11.50 -25.78
CA SER A 43 16.91 12.15 -25.04
C SER A 43 16.92 11.83 -23.55
N PHE A 44 15.79 11.41 -22.99
CA PHE A 44 15.65 11.01 -21.59
C PHE A 44 14.90 9.67 -21.47
N ASP A 45 15.24 8.90 -20.45
CA ASP A 45 14.48 7.71 -20.08
C ASP A 45 13.27 8.04 -19.21
N SER A 46 12.34 7.08 -19.13
CA SER A 46 11.32 7.11 -18.08
C SER A 46 11.98 7.12 -16.69
N GLY A 47 11.49 7.97 -15.79
CA GLY A 47 12.10 8.05 -14.48
C GLY A 47 11.65 9.23 -13.62
N THR A 48 12.38 9.41 -12.52
CA THR A 48 12.16 10.49 -11.55
C THR A 48 13.25 11.54 -11.66
N TYR A 49 12.87 12.80 -11.84
CA TYR A 49 13.76 13.93 -12.08
C TYR A 49 13.51 15.06 -11.08
N LYS A 50 14.59 15.75 -10.68
CA LYS A 50 14.50 16.95 -9.82
C LYS A 50 13.95 18.17 -10.56
N ASN A 51 14.15 18.22 -11.86
CA ASN A 51 13.72 19.31 -12.72
C ASN A 51 12.18 19.43 -12.68
N GLU A 52 11.67 20.65 -12.66
CA GLU A 52 10.23 20.93 -12.78
C GLU A 52 9.74 20.85 -14.24
N SER A 53 10.67 20.88 -15.19
CA SER A 53 10.42 20.68 -16.61
C SER A 53 11.59 19.96 -17.28
N LEU A 54 11.30 19.23 -18.35
CA LEU A 54 12.29 18.61 -19.21
C LEU A 54 12.00 18.96 -20.67
N ARG A 55 13.07 19.19 -21.44
CA ARG A 55 13.00 19.27 -22.90
C ARG A 55 13.35 17.90 -23.46
N LEU A 56 12.35 17.20 -23.97
CA LEU A 56 12.50 15.90 -24.60
C LEU A 56 12.71 16.07 -26.10
N GLU A 57 13.53 15.21 -26.66
CA GLU A 57 13.71 15.07 -28.10
C GLU A 57 13.51 13.61 -28.48
N PHE A 58 12.69 13.37 -29.49
CA PHE A 58 12.40 12.05 -30.03
C PHE A 58 12.85 11.96 -31.46
N ILE A 59 13.56 10.89 -31.80
CA ILE A 59 14.07 10.63 -33.12
C ILE A 59 13.65 9.24 -33.57
N SER A 60 13.07 9.13 -34.77
CA SER A 60 12.74 7.83 -35.37
C SER A 60 13.26 7.78 -36.80
N LYS A 61 14.35 7.06 -37.01
CA LYS A 61 14.97 6.94 -38.34
C LYS A 61 13.97 6.36 -39.35
N ASN A 62 13.93 6.92 -40.54
CA ASN A 62 13.00 6.59 -41.63
C ASN A 62 11.52 6.94 -41.36
N ALA A 63 11.19 7.64 -40.28
CA ALA A 63 9.86 8.17 -40.09
C ALA A 63 9.62 9.34 -41.07
N HIS A 64 8.44 9.37 -41.67
CA HIS A 64 7.92 10.51 -42.42
C HIS A 64 7.10 11.43 -41.53
N ARG A 65 6.46 10.86 -40.49
CA ARG A 65 5.63 11.61 -39.55
C ARG A 65 5.76 11.02 -38.13
N LEU A 66 5.91 11.93 -37.16
CA LEU A 66 5.81 11.62 -35.73
C LEU A 66 4.52 12.24 -35.17
N ILE A 67 3.82 11.48 -34.34
CA ILE A 67 2.68 11.98 -33.53
C ILE A 67 3.04 11.81 -32.07
N VAL A 68 2.98 12.92 -31.32
CA VAL A 68 3.25 12.93 -29.87
C VAL A 68 1.96 13.28 -29.14
N PHE A 69 1.58 12.44 -28.16
CA PHE A 69 0.47 12.68 -27.25
C PHE A 69 1.02 13.05 -25.87
N TYR A 70 0.54 14.18 -25.36
CA TYR A 70 0.90 14.68 -24.03
C TYR A 70 -0.24 15.51 -23.43
N ASN A 71 -0.66 15.19 -22.19
CA ASN A 71 -1.74 15.89 -21.45
C ASN A 71 -3.09 16.00 -22.20
N GLY A 72 -3.44 15.01 -23.00
CA GLY A 72 -4.68 15.02 -23.79
C GLY A 72 -4.56 15.73 -25.15
N ASP A 73 -3.45 16.46 -25.38
CA ASP A 73 -3.17 17.08 -26.66
C ASP A 73 -2.31 16.17 -27.56
N SER A 74 -2.36 16.38 -28.86
CA SER A 74 -1.47 15.72 -29.83
C SER A 74 -0.81 16.72 -30.76
N VAL A 75 0.47 16.49 -31.04
CA VAL A 75 1.24 17.25 -32.03
C VAL A 75 1.69 16.28 -33.12
N SER A 76 1.43 16.64 -34.35
CA SER A 76 1.88 15.88 -35.54
C SER A 76 2.95 16.66 -36.26
N VAL A 77 4.12 16.06 -36.50
CA VAL A 77 5.25 16.66 -37.19
C VAL A 77 5.64 15.76 -38.34
N TYR A 78 5.74 16.33 -39.54
CA TYR A 78 6.22 15.63 -40.76
C TYR A 78 7.75 15.70 -40.82
N ASN A 79 8.39 14.99 -39.91
CA ASN A 79 9.83 14.87 -39.76
C ASN A 79 10.17 13.58 -39.03
N ASP A 80 11.42 13.19 -39.04
CA ASP A 80 11.99 12.09 -38.26
C ASP A 80 12.34 12.49 -36.82
N THR A 81 12.24 13.78 -36.47
CA THR A 81 12.59 14.35 -35.17
C THR A 81 11.50 15.28 -34.65
N VAL A 82 11.21 15.21 -33.37
CA VAL A 82 10.26 16.11 -32.68
C VAL A 82 10.75 16.46 -31.29
N GLY A 83 10.69 17.75 -30.93
CA GLY A 83 10.95 18.25 -29.57
C GLY A 83 9.66 18.50 -28.80
N LEU A 84 9.68 18.22 -27.49
CA LEU A 84 8.57 18.46 -26.58
C LEU A 84 9.10 18.97 -25.24
N ILE A 85 8.49 20.02 -24.71
CA ILE A 85 8.73 20.44 -23.30
C ILE A 85 7.62 19.88 -22.45
N ILE A 86 7.97 19.05 -21.45
CA ILE A 86 7.05 18.54 -20.44
C ILE A 86 7.26 19.27 -19.11
N GLY A 87 6.24 19.33 -18.27
CA GLY A 87 6.26 20.17 -17.07
C GLY A 87 5.95 21.62 -17.40
N ASN A 88 6.57 22.55 -16.71
CA ASN A 88 6.49 24.00 -16.91
C ASN A 88 5.08 24.65 -16.84
N LYS A 89 4.03 23.89 -16.53
CA LYS A 89 2.78 24.48 -16.05
C LYS A 89 2.92 24.65 -14.55
N LYS A 90 2.59 25.83 -14.01
CA LYS A 90 2.47 26.01 -12.55
C LYS A 90 1.72 24.82 -12.02
N ASN A 91 2.37 24.03 -11.16
CA ASN A 91 1.73 22.87 -10.51
C ASN A 91 0.45 23.38 -9.87
N THR A 92 -0.69 23.08 -10.46
CA THR A 92 -2.00 23.37 -9.88
C THR A 92 -2.19 22.38 -8.75
N ILE A 93 -1.79 22.78 -7.56
CA ILE A 93 -2.04 22.01 -6.35
C ILE A 93 -3.54 22.08 -6.07
N SER A 94 -4.14 20.95 -5.79
CA SER A 94 -5.52 20.91 -5.34
C SER A 94 -5.65 21.57 -3.97
N PHE A 95 -6.51 22.58 -3.90
CA PHE A 95 -6.91 23.25 -2.65
C PHE A 95 -8.26 22.76 -2.12
N ILE A 96 -8.81 21.70 -2.72
CA ILE A 96 -10.11 21.17 -2.38
C ILE A 96 -10.02 20.48 -1.00
N PRO A 97 -10.84 20.87 -0.01
CA PRO A 97 -10.87 20.25 1.31
C PRO A 97 -11.24 18.76 1.17
N THR A 98 -10.39 17.88 1.68
CA THR A 98 -10.60 16.44 1.68
C THR A 98 -11.02 15.89 3.05
N ALA A 99 -11.13 16.76 4.05
CA ALA A 99 -11.62 16.50 5.40
C ALA A 99 -12.60 17.58 5.82
N GLY A 100 -13.32 17.38 6.90
CA GLY A 100 -14.26 18.37 7.45
C GLY A 100 -13.55 19.64 7.91
N GLU A 101 -14.10 20.80 7.57
CA GLU A 101 -13.47 22.12 7.79
C GLU A 101 -13.33 22.49 9.27
N ASN A 102 -14.26 22.07 10.12
CA ASN A 102 -14.29 22.44 11.54
C ASN A 102 -13.70 21.38 12.46
N ASN A 103 -12.93 20.46 11.91
CA ASN A 103 -12.36 19.40 12.70
C ASN A 103 -11.19 19.94 13.53
N THR A 104 -11.43 20.22 14.80
CA THR A 104 -10.40 20.58 15.78
C THR A 104 -9.50 19.40 16.15
N ASN A 105 -9.88 18.18 15.76
CA ASN A 105 -9.06 17.01 15.92
C ASN A 105 -7.97 17.03 14.85
N TYR A 106 -6.73 17.22 15.26
CA TYR A 106 -5.53 17.27 14.42
C TYR A 106 -5.45 16.12 13.40
N LYS A 107 -5.90 14.93 13.74
CA LYS A 107 -5.88 13.77 12.83
C LYS A 107 -6.77 13.91 11.59
N HIS A 108 -7.76 14.78 11.64
CA HIS A 108 -8.73 14.95 10.55
C HIS A 108 -8.63 16.31 9.88
N SER A 109 -7.87 17.26 10.45
CA SER A 109 -7.63 18.56 9.81
C SER A 109 -6.66 18.41 8.64
N TRP A 110 -6.91 19.15 7.57
CA TRP A 110 -6.03 19.20 6.42
C TRP A 110 -5.78 20.63 5.98
N LEU A 111 -4.52 20.94 5.75
CA LEU A 111 -4.09 22.20 5.19
C LEU A 111 -3.58 21.98 3.77
N ALA A 112 -4.01 22.83 2.85
CA ALA A 112 -3.54 22.80 1.48
C ALA A 112 -2.01 23.01 1.40
N PRO A 113 -1.28 22.30 0.53
CA PRO A 113 0.16 22.48 0.37
C PRO A 113 0.52 23.88 -0.06
N LYS A 114 1.52 24.48 0.59
CA LYS A 114 2.01 25.85 0.31
C LYS A 114 3.06 25.90 -0.80
N LYS A 115 3.67 24.76 -1.16
CA LYS A 115 4.77 24.65 -2.13
C LYS A 115 4.45 23.58 -3.16
N GLY A 116 5.02 23.75 -4.35
CA GLY A 116 4.91 22.77 -5.43
C GLY A 116 5.36 21.36 -4.99
N LEU A 117 4.64 20.38 -5.46
CA LEU A 117 4.89 18.95 -5.28
C LEU A 117 5.30 18.36 -6.63
N SER A 118 5.83 17.14 -6.62
CA SER A 118 6.13 16.46 -7.86
C SER A 118 4.85 16.20 -8.68
N SER A 119 5.02 16.08 -10.00
CA SER A 119 3.94 15.80 -10.95
C SER A 119 4.29 14.63 -11.85
N PHE A 120 3.27 13.91 -12.29
CA PHE A 120 3.41 12.80 -13.20
C PHE A 120 3.13 13.24 -14.64
N HIS A 121 3.94 12.76 -15.59
CA HIS A 121 3.82 13.07 -17.01
C HIS A 121 3.98 11.80 -17.84
N LYS A 122 3.04 11.55 -18.73
CA LYS A 122 3.07 10.45 -19.71
C LYS A 122 3.17 11.04 -21.11
N VAL A 123 4.17 10.56 -21.85
CA VAL A 123 4.36 10.93 -23.25
C VAL A 123 4.26 9.66 -24.09
N GLN A 124 3.48 9.73 -25.16
CA GLN A 124 3.37 8.65 -26.14
C GLN A 124 3.76 9.18 -27.51
N VAL A 125 4.65 8.48 -28.18
CA VAL A 125 5.17 8.85 -29.52
C VAL A 125 4.90 7.70 -30.46
N TYR A 126 4.39 8.04 -31.64
CA TYR A 126 4.13 7.10 -32.72
C TYR A 126 4.84 7.61 -33.99
N SER A 127 5.56 6.74 -34.66
CA SER A 127 6.24 7.04 -35.91
C SER A 127 5.60 6.31 -37.11
N TYR A 128 5.46 7.00 -38.22
CA TYR A 128 4.79 6.50 -39.41
C TYR A 128 5.67 6.72 -40.65
N ASP A 129 5.58 5.81 -41.64
CA ASP A 129 6.22 5.95 -42.94
C ASP A 129 5.44 6.88 -43.90
N THR A 130 5.93 7.06 -45.13
CA THR A 130 5.29 7.85 -46.20
C THR A 130 3.92 7.31 -46.62
N LYS A 131 3.62 6.03 -46.33
CA LYS A 131 2.34 5.38 -46.65
C LYS A 131 1.37 5.40 -45.48
N GLY A 132 1.73 6.05 -44.34
CA GLY A 132 0.93 6.12 -43.13
C GLY A 132 0.93 4.83 -42.30
N ARG A 133 1.85 3.89 -42.55
CA ARG A 133 1.97 2.67 -41.75
C ARG A 133 2.78 2.97 -40.50
N LEU A 134 2.33 2.42 -39.35
CA LEU A 134 3.04 2.54 -38.07
C LEU A 134 4.39 1.81 -38.14
N LEU A 135 5.47 2.52 -37.89
CA LEU A 135 6.83 1.98 -37.81
C LEU A 135 7.21 1.58 -36.38
N ALA A 136 6.97 2.48 -35.43
CA ALA A 136 7.28 2.24 -34.01
C ALA A 136 6.38 3.06 -33.09
N SER A 137 6.31 2.65 -31.83
CA SER A 137 5.68 3.42 -30.75
C SER A 137 6.55 3.40 -29.50
N LEU A 138 6.55 4.51 -28.76
CA LEU A 138 7.25 4.66 -27.48
C LEU A 138 6.30 5.27 -26.46
N THR A 139 6.25 4.72 -25.26
CA THR A 139 5.55 5.32 -24.12
C THR A 139 6.54 5.55 -23.00
N GLN A 140 6.67 6.80 -22.58
CA GLN A 140 7.55 7.19 -21.48
C GLN A 140 6.75 7.81 -20.33
N ARG A 141 7.27 7.64 -19.11
CA ARG A 141 6.65 8.09 -17.86
C ARG A 141 7.69 8.85 -17.05
N PHE A 142 7.33 10.06 -16.64
CA PHE A 142 8.22 10.96 -15.91
C PHE A 142 7.56 11.43 -14.63
N VAL A 143 8.32 11.45 -13.54
CA VAL A 143 7.97 12.17 -12.31
C VAL A 143 8.90 13.37 -12.22
N LEU A 144 8.35 14.57 -12.29
CA LEU A 144 9.11 15.84 -12.29
C LEU A 144 8.94 16.57 -10.96
N GLY A 145 9.97 17.34 -10.57
CA GLY A 145 9.96 18.14 -9.34
C GLY A 145 10.26 17.33 -8.06
N ALA A 146 10.66 16.06 -8.18
CA ALA A 146 11.00 15.23 -7.04
C ALA A 146 12.31 15.71 -6.38
N GLN A 147 12.29 15.91 -5.06
CA GLN A 147 13.44 16.45 -4.32
C GLN A 147 14.62 15.47 -4.25
N ARG A 148 14.33 14.17 -4.25
CA ARG A 148 15.32 13.09 -4.15
C ARG A 148 14.96 11.95 -5.08
N LYS A 149 15.97 11.23 -5.56
CA LYS A 149 15.76 9.93 -6.22
C LYS A 149 15.29 8.91 -5.18
N ASP A 150 14.31 8.12 -5.54
CA ASP A 150 13.77 7.04 -4.74
C ASP A 150 13.40 5.85 -5.63
N PHE A 151 13.10 4.72 -5.00
CA PHE A 151 12.80 3.46 -5.66
C PHE A 151 11.36 2.98 -5.41
N LEU A 152 10.50 3.83 -4.86
CA LEU A 152 9.11 3.45 -4.67
C LEU A 152 8.41 3.31 -6.02
N PRO A 153 7.66 2.23 -6.24
CA PRO A 153 6.79 2.14 -7.40
C PRO A 153 5.79 3.30 -7.43
N VAL A 154 5.38 3.65 -8.62
CA VAL A 154 4.45 4.76 -8.88
C VAL A 154 3.10 4.19 -9.25
N VAL A 155 2.05 4.74 -8.67
CA VAL A 155 0.65 4.55 -9.06
C VAL A 155 0.15 5.88 -9.60
N ASN A 156 -0.23 5.91 -10.87
CA ASN A 156 -0.93 7.05 -11.45
C ASN A 156 -2.39 6.68 -11.66
N LEU A 157 -3.28 7.42 -10.99
CA LEU A 157 -4.73 7.21 -10.99
C LEU A 157 -5.41 8.40 -11.68
N GLN A 158 -6.13 8.12 -12.76
CA GLN A 158 -6.92 9.10 -13.49
C GLN A 158 -8.41 8.85 -13.24
N VAL A 159 -9.09 9.85 -12.70
CA VAL A 159 -10.52 9.81 -12.37
C VAL A 159 -11.14 11.14 -12.71
N ASP A 160 -12.36 11.15 -13.19
CA ASP A 160 -13.11 12.39 -13.38
C ASP A 160 -13.23 13.15 -12.04
N ASN A 161 -12.82 14.42 -12.04
CA ASN A 161 -12.83 15.27 -10.86
C ASN A 161 -14.24 15.42 -10.26
N GLN A 162 -15.28 15.33 -11.06
CA GLN A 162 -16.67 15.38 -10.58
C GLN A 162 -16.97 14.21 -9.62
N TYR A 163 -16.47 12.99 -9.95
CA TYR A 163 -16.67 11.82 -9.08
C TYR A 163 -15.88 11.89 -7.78
N LEU A 164 -14.76 12.60 -7.77
CA LEU A 164 -13.93 12.74 -6.58
C LEU A 164 -14.36 13.92 -5.72
N PHE A 165 -14.54 15.10 -6.32
CA PHE A 165 -14.48 16.38 -5.63
C PHE A 165 -15.74 17.24 -5.75
N SER A 166 -16.81 16.80 -6.45
CA SER A 166 -18.09 17.51 -6.47
C SER A 166 -18.65 17.68 -5.04
N ALA A 167 -19.10 18.88 -4.69
CA ALA A 167 -19.74 19.13 -3.40
C ALA A 167 -20.99 18.28 -3.17
N ASP A 168 -21.73 17.94 -4.24
CA ASP A 168 -22.97 17.16 -4.14
C ASP A 168 -22.73 15.66 -4.09
N SER A 169 -21.74 15.17 -4.83
CA SER A 169 -21.61 13.73 -5.08
C SER A 169 -20.18 13.19 -5.11
N GLY A 170 -19.17 14.04 -4.88
CA GLY A 170 -17.78 13.63 -4.88
C GLY A 170 -17.47 12.72 -3.70
N CYS A 171 -16.93 11.52 -3.97
CA CYS A 171 -16.68 10.53 -2.92
C CYS A 171 -15.47 10.81 -2.04
N TYR A 172 -14.65 11.80 -2.37
CA TYR A 172 -13.39 12.09 -1.66
C TYR A 172 -13.47 13.30 -0.72
N VAL A 173 -14.56 14.07 -0.76
CA VAL A 173 -14.74 15.30 0.00
C VAL A 173 -15.85 15.16 1.06
N PRO A 174 -15.88 16.03 2.10
CA PRO A 174 -17.01 16.10 3.02
C PRO A 174 -18.29 16.50 2.28
N GLY A 175 -18.22 17.45 1.34
CA GLY A 175 -19.35 17.90 0.52
C GLY A 175 -20.54 18.44 1.32
N ASN A 176 -21.66 18.62 0.64
CA ASN A 176 -22.88 19.20 1.23
C ASN A 176 -23.59 18.30 2.26
N SER A 177 -23.21 17.02 2.33
CA SER A 177 -23.78 16.07 3.30
C SER A 177 -23.03 16.00 4.63
N PHE A 178 -21.96 16.81 4.81
CA PHE A 178 -21.16 16.80 6.02
C PHE A 178 -21.87 17.49 7.18
N LYS A 179 -21.80 16.86 8.36
CA LYS A 179 -22.31 17.41 9.63
C LYS A 179 -21.19 17.41 10.66
N THR A 180 -20.94 18.57 11.28
CA THR A 180 -19.87 18.76 12.27
C THR A 180 -20.09 18.01 13.57
N ASP A 181 -21.33 17.72 13.92
CA ASP A 181 -21.75 16.95 15.10
C ASP A 181 -21.78 15.42 14.86
N ASP A 182 -21.61 14.98 13.62
CA ASP A 182 -21.61 13.58 13.23
C ASP A 182 -20.53 13.27 12.15
N GLU A 183 -19.30 13.67 12.40
CA GLU A 183 -18.20 13.57 11.41
C GLU A 183 -17.88 12.13 10.96
N TYR A 184 -18.13 11.13 11.82
CA TYR A 184 -17.85 9.72 11.53
C TYR A 184 -18.95 8.98 10.76
N ASN A 185 -20.11 9.60 10.55
CA ASN A 185 -21.23 8.98 9.82
C ASN A 185 -21.80 9.89 8.73
N SER A 186 -21.34 11.14 8.64
CA SER A 186 -21.79 12.11 7.64
C SER A 186 -20.71 12.41 6.60
N GLY A 187 -21.05 13.23 5.62
CA GLY A 187 -20.17 13.59 4.52
C GLY A 187 -20.25 12.65 3.32
N ASN A 188 -19.94 13.21 2.16
CA ASN A 188 -20.02 12.48 0.89
C ASN A 188 -19.14 11.23 0.88
N TYR A 189 -17.98 11.25 1.52
CA TYR A 189 -17.08 10.10 1.62
C TYR A 189 -17.70 8.92 2.39
N TYR A 190 -18.67 9.14 3.29
CA TYR A 190 -19.45 8.06 3.90
C TYR A 190 -20.67 7.69 3.06
N LEU A 191 -21.41 8.68 2.59
CA LEU A 191 -22.61 8.47 1.81
C LEU A 191 -22.32 7.68 0.52
N PHE A 192 -21.23 8.03 -0.16
CA PHE A 192 -20.85 7.43 -1.45
C PHE A 192 -19.73 6.38 -1.35
N LYS A 193 -19.25 6.01 -0.14
CA LYS A 193 -18.11 5.08 0.02
C LYS A 193 -18.30 3.71 -0.64
N LYS A 194 -19.55 3.24 -0.81
CA LYS A 194 -19.85 1.96 -1.47
C LYS A 194 -20.00 2.08 -2.98
N ARG A 195 -20.14 3.30 -3.50
CA ARG A 195 -20.28 3.55 -4.94
C ARG A 195 -18.97 3.23 -5.66
N LYS A 196 -19.06 2.37 -6.66
CA LYS A 196 -17.91 2.06 -7.51
C LYS A 196 -17.80 3.11 -8.61
N GLN A 197 -16.57 3.57 -8.86
CA GLN A 197 -16.23 4.56 -9.89
C GLN A 197 -15.24 3.94 -10.86
N LEU A 198 -15.34 4.29 -12.13
CA LEU A 198 -14.35 3.91 -13.13
C LEU A 198 -13.13 4.83 -13.00
N SER A 199 -11.95 4.24 -13.13
CA SER A 199 -10.68 4.93 -13.17
C SER A 199 -9.77 4.30 -14.21
N TRP A 200 -8.85 5.09 -14.77
CA TRP A 200 -7.67 4.54 -15.43
C TRP A 200 -6.52 4.50 -14.42
N ILE A 201 -5.81 3.39 -14.33
CA ILE A 201 -4.70 3.21 -13.39
C ILE A 201 -3.48 2.63 -14.09
N GLU A 202 -2.32 3.19 -13.78
CA GLU A 202 -1.02 2.62 -14.15
C GLU A 202 -0.19 2.40 -12.90
N ILE A 203 0.43 1.22 -12.78
CA ILE A 203 1.35 0.86 -11.68
C ILE A 203 2.66 0.40 -12.31
N PHE A 204 3.75 1.09 -11.99
CA PHE A 204 5.06 0.83 -12.58
C PHE A 204 6.20 1.21 -11.62
N ASP A 205 7.38 0.71 -11.89
CA ASP A 205 8.65 1.21 -11.35
C ASP A 205 9.58 1.62 -12.51
N THR A 206 10.85 1.90 -12.21
CA THR A 206 11.84 2.29 -13.23
C THR A 206 12.08 1.22 -14.29
N ALA A 207 11.84 -0.05 -13.96
CA ALA A 207 12.15 -1.19 -14.82
C ALA A 207 10.92 -1.75 -15.54
N LYS A 208 9.71 -1.64 -14.94
CA LYS A 208 8.58 -2.45 -15.37
C LYS A 208 7.22 -1.79 -15.15
N LEU A 209 6.32 -2.01 -16.11
CA LEU A 209 4.89 -1.75 -15.99
C LEU A 209 4.19 -3.03 -15.48
N TYR A 210 3.54 -2.92 -14.32
CA TYR A 210 2.83 -4.01 -13.66
C TYR A 210 1.35 -4.04 -13.98
N LEU A 211 0.75 -2.86 -14.15
CA LEU A 211 -0.66 -2.70 -14.46
C LEU A 211 -0.88 -1.43 -15.29
N SER A 212 -1.74 -1.50 -16.31
CA SER A 212 -2.23 -0.35 -17.06
C SER A 212 -3.62 -0.74 -17.57
N ASP A 213 -4.68 -0.29 -16.88
CA ASP A 213 -6.04 -0.73 -17.16
C ASP A 213 -7.10 0.25 -16.62
N SER A 214 -8.33 0.07 -17.10
CA SER A 214 -9.54 0.73 -16.57
C SER A 214 -10.17 -0.15 -15.50
N LEU A 215 -10.12 0.31 -14.25
CA LEU A 215 -10.63 -0.45 -13.11
C LEU A 215 -11.71 0.31 -12.35
N LEU A 216 -12.66 -0.45 -11.81
CA LEU A 216 -13.57 0.06 -10.81
C LEU A 216 -12.85 0.19 -9.47
N PHE A 217 -13.07 1.32 -8.78
CA PHE A 217 -12.59 1.52 -7.42
C PHE A 217 -13.68 2.11 -6.53
N ARG A 218 -13.45 2.09 -5.23
CA ARG A 218 -14.27 2.80 -4.23
C ARG A 218 -13.45 3.17 -3.01
N ILE A 219 -13.96 4.08 -2.19
CA ILE A 219 -13.39 4.37 -0.87
C ILE A 219 -13.41 3.09 -0.02
N HIS A 220 -12.32 2.86 0.71
CA HIS A 220 -12.13 1.72 1.62
C HIS A 220 -12.05 2.19 3.06
N GLY A 221 -12.55 1.38 3.99
CA GLY A 221 -12.55 1.62 5.43
C GLY A 221 -13.96 1.76 6.00
N LEU A 222 -14.06 1.62 7.32
CA LEU A 222 -15.32 1.79 8.06
C LEU A 222 -15.40 3.22 8.62
N ILE A 223 -14.47 3.59 9.49
CA ILE A 223 -14.36 4.90 10.14
C ILE A 223 -13.38 5.79 9.37
N THR A 224 -12.35 5.23 8.80
CA THR A 224 -11.21 5.91 8.16
C THR A 224 -11.53 6.83 6.96
N PRO A 225 -12.71 6.79 6.30
CA PRO A 225 -13.04 7.77 5.25
C PRO A 225 -13.03 9.23 5.69
N VAL A 226 -13.12 9.55 6.98
CA VAL A 226 -13.02 10.91 7.51
C VAL A 226 -11.60 11.49 7.32
N ALA A 227 -10.55 10.66 7.29
CA ALA A 227 -9.18 11.12 7.13
C ALA A 227 -8.98 11.88 5.80
N PRO A 228 -8.12 12.91 5.77
CA PRO A 228 -7.82 13.65 4.54
C PRO A 228 -7.33 12.76 3.40
N GLN A 229 -6.38 11.88 3.70
CA GLN A 229 -5.89 10.87 2.76
C GLN A 229 -6.69 9.58 2.94
N LYS A 230 -7.40 9.14 1.90
CA LYS A 230 -8.32 8.01 1.95
C LYS A 230 -7.71 6.74 1.39
N SER A 231 -8.06 5.61 1.99
CA SER A 231 -7.78 4.30 1.42
C SER A 231 -8.75 4.00 0.27
N LEU A 232 -8.23 3.39 -0.81
CA LEU A 232 -8.98 3.07 -2.03
C LEU A 232 -8.92 1.56 -2.29
N ARG A 233 -10.05 0.94 -2.62
CA ARG A 233 -10.13 -0.47 -3.01
C ARG A 233 -10.43 -0.57 -4.50
N PHE A 234 -9.62 -1.35 -5.20
CA PHE A 234 -9.76 -1.64 -6.62
C PHE A 234 -10.25 -3.07 -6.85
N TYR A 235 -10.95 -3.24 -7.95
CA TYR A 235 -11.45 -4.53 -8.42
C TYR A 235 -10.73 -4.86 -9.72
N LEU A 236 -9.98 -5.95 -9.70
CA LEU A 236 -9.06 -6.33 -10.76
C LEU A 236 -9.65 -7.48 -11.58
N ASP A 237 -9.55 -7.39 -12.91
CA ASP A 237 -9.72 -8.56 -13.75
C ASP A 237 -8.41 -9.35 -13.78
N THR A 238 -8.45 -10.59 -13.35
CA THR A 238 -7.27 -11.40 -13.01
C THR A 238 -6.42 -11.82 -14.20
N ALA A 239 -6.96 -11.78 -15.42
CA ALA A 239 -6.36 -12.48 -16.56
C ALA A 239 -4.99 -11.93 -17.00
N ASN A 240 -4.69 -10.64 -16.81
CA ASN A 240 -3.50 -9.99 -17.39
C ASN A 240 -2.67 -9.15 -16.41
N SER A 241 -2.91 -9.23 -15.10
CA SER A 241 -2.19 -8.41 -14.14
C SER A 241 -0.86 -9.01 -13.69
N LYS A 242 0.21 -8.20 -13.76
CA LYS A 242 1.52 -8.52 -13.16
C LYS A 242 1.65 -7.98 -11.73
N LEU A 243 0.56 -7.49 -11.15
CA LEU A 243 0.53 -6.91 -9.81
C LEU A 243 0.91 -7.92 -8.70
N PRO A 244 0.54 -9.22 -8.77
CA PRO A 244 1.04 -10.21 -7.83
C PRO A 244 2.57 -10.25 -7.73
N GLN A 245 3.29 -10.09 -8.86
CA GLN A 245 4.76 -10.09 -8.87
C GLN A 245 5.34 -8.89 -8.10
N LEU A 246 4.72 -7.71 -8.17
CA LEU A 246 5.13 -6.53 -7.41
C LEU A 246 4.97 -6.73 -5.90
N LEU A 247 3.94 -7.47 -5.50
CA LEU A 247 3.65 -7.81 -4.11
C LEU A 247 4.38 -9.08 -3.62
N GLY A 248 5.12 -9.77 -4.50
CA GLY A 248 5.80 -11.02 -4.15
C GLY A 248 4.84 -12.18 -3.88
N LEU A 249 3.67 -12.19 -4.55
CA LEU A 249 2.66 -13.23 -4.40
C LEU A 249 2.79 -14.29 -5.49
N ASP A 250 2.51 -15.52 -5.11
CA ASP A 250 2.46 -16.71 -5.99
C ASP A 250 1.03 -17.06 -6.46
N HIS A 251 0.05 -16.22 -6.11
CA HIS A 251 -1.36 -16.38 -6.44
C HIS A 251 -1.95 -15.14 -7.11
N SER A 252 -3.09 -15.31 -7.75
CA SER A 252 -3.81 -14.22 -8.41
C SER A 252 -4.54 -13.31 -7.42
N LEU A 253 -4.74 -12.06 -7.83
CA LEU A 253 -5.52 -11.06 -7.10
C LEU A 253 -6.79 -10.71 -7.87
N ASP A 254 -7.93 -10.65 -7.19
CA ASP A 254 -9.18 -10.07 -7.70
C ASP A 254 -9.44 -8.65 -7.15
N LYS A 255 -8.71 -8.26 -6.11
CA LYS A 255 -8.82 -6.95 -5.45
C LYS A 255 -7.49 -6.56 -4.83
N PHE A 256 -7.23 -5.26 -4.81
CA PHE A 256 -6.14 -4.69 -4.03
C PHE A 256 -6.58 -3.39 -3.35
N ILE A 257 -5.77 -2.93 -2.41
CA ILE A 257 -6.02 -1.70 -1.65
C ILE A 257 -4.80 -0.80 -1.77
N LEU A 258 -5.03 0.49 -2.03
CA LEU A 258 -4.11 1.57 -1.70
C LEU A 258 -4.48 2.06 -0.31
N ARG A 259 -3.74 1.65 0.70
CA ARG A 259 -4.05 1.94 2.12
C ARG A 259 -3.32 3.18 2.58
N SER A 260 -4.03 4.11 3.20
CA SER A 260 -3.48 5.36 3.75
C SER A 260 -2.89 5.22 5.15
N SER A 261 -2.93 4.01 5.78
CA SER A 261 -2.42 3.75 7.13
C SER A 261 -3.01 4.68 8.19
N TYR A 262 -4.31 4.63 8.39
CA TYR A 262 -5.10 5.59 9.18
C TYR A 262 -4.50 5.98 10.53
N SER A 263 -4.02 5.02 11.33
CA SER A 263 -3.43 5.32 12.65
C SER A 263 -2.03 5.94 12.57
N GLY A 264 -1.34 5.78 11.46
CA GLY A 264 0.02 6.27 11.24
C GLY A 264 0.19 7.19 10.02
N TRP A 265 -0.90 7.66 9.38
CA TRP A 265 -0.84 8.43 8.14
C TRP A 265 -0.09 9.77 8.28
N ASP A 266 -0.07 10.33 9.47
CA ASP A 266 0.60 11.57 9.84
C ASP A 266 1.91 11.34 10.61
N THR A 267 2.32 10.08 10.80
CA THR A 267 3.54 9.68 11.53
C THR A 267 4.46 8.79 10.67
N GLU A 268 4.51 7.47 10.87
CA GLU A 268 5.47 6.61 10.15
C GLU A 268 4.91 5.92 8.90
N LEU A 269 3.61 5.85 8.71
CA LEU A 269 2.90 5.25 7.57
C LEU A 269 2.99 3.72 7.43
N PHE A 270 3.96 3.05 8.01
CA PHE A 270 4.36 1.70 7.61
C PHE A 270 4.26 0.61 8.69
N VAL A 271 3.82 0.90 9.91
CA VAL A 271 3.81 -0.09 11.02
C VAL A 271 3.08 -1.38 10.63
N ASP A 272 1.89 -1.28 10.07
CA ASP A 272 1.13 -2.45 9.60
C ASP A 272 1.87 -3.25 8.52
N GLY A 273 2.53 -2.57 7.58
CA GLY A 273 3.37 -3.21 6.55
C GLY A 273 4.62 -3.86 7.12
N TRP A 274 5.30 -3.19 8.04
CA TRP A 274 6.50 -3.69 8.72
C TRP A 274 6.20 -4.96 9.52
N ILE A 275 5.12 -4.97 10.31
CA ILE A 275 4.69 -6.15 11.06
C ILE A 275 4.30 -7.29 10.11
N SER A 276 3.56 -6.98 9.04
CA SER A 276 3.18 -7.97 8.03
C SER A 276 4.40 -8.64 7.39
N ASP A 277 5.45 -7.87 7.08
CA ASP A 277 6.68 -8.41 6.47
C ASP A 277 7.52 -9.24 7.45
N ILE A 278 7.48 -8.94 8.75
CA ILE A 278 8.08 -9.77 9.80
C ILE A 278 7.32 -11.10 9.93
N CYS A 279 6.00 -11.04 9.94
CA CYS A 279 5.14 -12.19 10.23
C CYS A 279 4.85 -13.10 9.02
N LYS A 280 5.35 -12.79 7.82
CA LYS A 280 5.00 -13.50 6.58
C LYS A 280 5.36 -15.00 6.56
N ASN A 281 6.35 -15.41 7.36
CA ASN A 281 6.81 -16.81 7.46
C ASN A 281 6.15 -17.57 8.62
N LEU A 282 5.35 -16.92 9.44
CA LEU A 282 4.63 -17.55 10.55
C LEU A 282 3.47 -18.42 10.03
N ASN A 283 2.85 -19.19 10.92
CA ASN A 283 1.69 -20.03 10.56
C ASN A 283 0.40 -19.20 10.43
N LEU A 284 0.49 -18.03 9.79
CA LEU A 284 -0.57 -17.05 9.63
C LEU A 284 -0.82 -16.74 8.16
N ASP A 285 -2.05 -16.38 7.84
CA ASP A 285 -2.31 -15.67 6.60
C ASP A 285 -2.11 -14.18 6.84
N VAL A 286 -1.14 -13.61 6.12
CA VAL A 286 -0.72 -12.22 6.27
C VAL A 286 -0.88 -11.52 4.93
N MET A 287 -1.34 -10.27 4.94
CA MET A 287 -1.49 -9.46 3.73
C MET A 287 -0.13 -8.96 3.25
N ALA A 288 0.17 -9.16 1.97
CA ALA A 288 1.34 -8.56 1.35
C ALA A 288 1.29 -7.02 1.41
N TYR A 289 2.46 -6.39 1.45
CA TYR A 289 2.62 -4.94 1.54
C TYR A 289 3.75 -4.44 0.64
N ARG A 290 3.48 -3.35 -0.09
CA ARG A 290 4.49 -2.59 -0.82
C ARG A 290 4.19 -1.09 -0.72
N PRO A 291 5.09 -0.24 -0.21
CA PRO A 291 4.87 1.21 -0.26
C PRO A 291 4.96 1.70 -1.71
N VAL A 292 4.07 2.60 -2.09
CA VAL A 292 3.97 3.19 -3.43
C VAL A 292 3.73 4.69 -3.34
N LYS A 293 4.24 5.45 -4.32
CA LYS A 293 3.84 6.84 -4.54
C LYS A 293 2.58 6.89 -5.39
N VAL A 294 1.60 7.65 -4.94
CA VAL A 294 0.35 7.81 -5.67
C VAL A 294 0.28 9.21 -6.27
N PHE A 295 -0.06 9.27 -7.54
CA PHE A 295 -0.48 10.47 -8.25
C PHE A 295 -1.96 10.33 -8.59
N LEU A 296 -2.74 11.35 -8.27
CA LEU A 296 -4.16 11.45 -8.59
C LEU A 296 -4.33 12.57 -9.61
N ASN A 297 -4.80 12.22 -10.80
CA ASN A 297 -4.92 13.15 -11.93
C ASN A 297 -3.60 13.91 -12.20
N ASN A 298 -2.47 13.17 -12.18
CA ASN A 298 -1.09 13.65 -12.34
C ASN A 298 -0.52 14.51 -11.19
N GLU A 299 -1.30 14.81 -10.16
CA GLU A 299 -0.85 15.52 -8.97
C GLU A 299 -0.36 14.53 -7.91
N TYR A 300 0.77 14.81 -7.26
CA TYR A 300 1.26 13.98 -6.16
C TYR A 300 0.23 13.89 -5.03
N TRP A 301 -0.17 12.66 -4.68
CA TRP A 301 -1.20 12.38 -3.68
C TRP A 301 -0.68 11.70 -2.41
N GLY A 302 0.63 11.53 -2.30
CA GLY A 302 1.28 10.97 -1.13
C GLY A 302 1.65 9.49 -1.28
N ILE A 303 2.12 8.92 -0.18
CA ILE A 303 2.52 7.51 -0.07
C ILE A 303 1.32 6.71 0.42
N HIS A 304 1.11 5.54 -0.18
CA HIS A 304 0.14 4.53 0.26
C HIS A 304 0.81 3.17 0.38
N GLY A 305 0.26 2.31 1.22
CA GLY A 305 0.56 0.88 1.18
C GLY A 305 -0.26 0.18 0.10
N LEU A 306 0.37 -0.34 -0.95
CA LEU A 306 -0.26 -1.26 -1.87
C LEU A 306 -0.37 -2.61 -1.19
N ARG A 307 -1.59 -3.14 -1.06
CA ARG A 307 -1.87 -4.39 -0.35
C ARG A 307 -2.85 -5.27 -1.10
N GLU A 308 -2.72 -6.58 -0.95
CA GLU A 308 -3.82 -7.48 -1.28
C GLU A 308 -5.02 -7.23 -0.36
N ARG A 309 -6.22 -7.53 -0.83
CA ARG A 309 -7.41 -7.55 0.03
C ARG A 309 -7.63 -8.96 0.54
N MET A 310 -7.28 -9.22 1.81
CA MET A 310 -7.52 -10.51 2.42
C MET A 310 -9.02 -10.71 2.67
N ASP A 311 -9.63 -11.55 1.85
CA ASP A 311 -11.00 -12.04 2.00
C ASP A 311 -11.05 -13.51 1.49
N LEU A 312 -12.22 -14.13 1.46
CA LEU A 312 -12.34 -15.52 1.02
C LEU A 312 -11.81 -15.77 -0.39
N ASN A 313 -11.88 -14.78 -1.30
CA ASN A 313 -11.32 -14.95 -2.65
C ASN A 313 -9.79 -15.02 -2.60
N ALA A 314 -9.14 -14.13 -1.84
CA ALA A 314 -7.70 -14.14 -1.65
C ALA A 314 -7.23 -15.46 -0.98
N ILE A 315 -7.92 -15.89 0.07
CA ILE A 315 -7.65 -17.17 0.75
C ILE A 315 -7.85 -18.35 -0.21
N SER A 316 -8.91 -18.33 -1.02
CA SER A 316 -9.17 -19.33 -2.05
C SER A 316 -8.02 -19.43 -3.06
N ALA A 317 -7.53 -18.30 -3.54
CA ALA A 317 -6.41 -18.23 -4.47
C ALA A 317 -5.10 -18.70 -3.82
N LYS A 318 -4.75 -18.13 -2.66
CA LYS A 318 -3.52 -18.44 -1.90
C LYS A 318 -3.38 -19.91 -1.53
N HIS A 319 -4.47 -20.53 -1.10
CA HIS A 319 -4.48 -21.94 -0.70
C HIS A 319 -4.96 -22.91 -1.80
N GLN A 320 -5.17 -22.42 -3.03
CA GLN A 320 -5.64 -23.20 -4.19
C GLN A 320 -6.92 -24.00 -3.88
N LEU A 321 -7.85 -23.39 -3.16
CA LEU A 321 -9.11 -23.99 -2.75
C LEU A 321 -10.28 -23.44 -3.57
N LYS A 322 -11.33 -24.25 -3.78
CA LYS A 322 -12.58 -23.72 -4.36
C LYS A 322 -13.31 -22.87 -3.31
N LEU A 323 -13.76 -21.67 -3.68
CA LEU A 323 -14.41 -20.72 -2.78
C LEU A 323 -15.57 -21.34 -1.96
N LYS A 324 -16.38 -22.22 -2.59
CA LYS A 324 -17.48 -22.95 -1.92
C LYS A 324 -17.03 -23.96 -0.85
N LYS A 325 -15.73 -24.19 -0.72
CA LYS A 325 -15.15 -25.15 0.24
C LYS A 325 -14.46 -24.45 1.41
N ILE A 326 -14.59 -23.16 1.53
CA ILE A 326 -14.04 -22.36 2.63
C ILE A 326 -15.10 -21.43 3.19
N ILE A 327 -14.95 -21.13 4.47
CA ILE A 327 -15.82 -20.20 5.20
C ILE A 327 -14.95 -19.33 6.09
N ASP A 328 -15.42 -18.13 6.40
CA ASP A 328 -14.80 -17.18 7.29
C ASP A 328 -15.60 -17.01 8.59
N GLY A 329 -14.95 -16.46 9.59
CA GLY A 329 -15.54 -16.04 10.85
C GLY A 329 -14.84 -14.78 11.34
N ASP A 330 -15.60 -13.73 11.57
CA ASP A 330 -15.13 -12.52 12.23
C ASP A 330 -16.03 -12.14 13.40
N ASP A 331 -15.58 -11.18 14.18
CA ASP A 331 -16.29 -10.70 15.38
C ASP A 331 -17.46 -9.75 15.04
N LYS A 332 -17.58 -9.30 13.78
CA LYS A 332 -18.57 -8.30 13.33
C LYS A 332 -19.69 -8.87 12.46
N GLY A 333 -19.70 -10.16 12.22
CA GLY A 333 -20.73 -10.79 11.36
C GLY A 333 -20.65 -10.39 9.88
N TYR A 334 -19.51 -9.93 9.39
CA TYR A 334 -19.30 -9.55 7.99
C TYR A 334 -19.10 -10.75 7.05
N SER A 335 -19.52 -11.93 7.44
CA SER A 335 -19.45 -13.08 6.56
C SER A 335 -20.44 -12.95 5.40
N ASN A 336 -20.01 -13.34 4.22
CA ASN A 336 -20.91 -13.53 3.08
C ASN A 336 -21.99 -14.56 3.45
N LYS A 337 -23.23 -14.11 3.63
CA LYS A 337 -24.55 -14.77 3.51
C LYS A 337 -24.70 -16.30 3.75
N THR A 338 -23.72 -16.98 4.29
CA THR A 338 -23.85 -18.39 4.68
C THR A 338 -23.87 -18.52 6.18
N ASN A 339 -24.83 -19.23 6.74
CA ASN A 339 -25.02 -19.55 8.17
C ASN A 339 -23.84 -20.35 8.78
N SER A 340 -22.61 -19.97 8.45
CA SER A 340 -21.39 -20.73 8.72
C SER A 340 -20.72 -20.45 10.08
N PHE A 341 -21.30 -19.54 10.87
CA PHE A 341 -20.83 -19.27 12.24
C PHE A 341 -21.21 -20.31 13.28
N GLY A 342 -22.06 -21.29 12.96
CA GLY A 342 -22.62 -22.20 13.94
C GLY A 342 -21.58 -22.73 14.95
N ASP A 343 -20.48 -23.31 14.44
CA ASP A 343 -19.46 -23.92 15.28
C ASP A 343 -18.68 -22.89 16.11
N LEU A 344 -18.35 -21.71 15.54
CA LEU A 344 -17.56 -20.69 16.21
C LEU A 344 -18.40 -19.93 17.24
N ASN A 345 -19.65 -19.59 16.90
CA ASN A 345 -20.58 -18.96 17.83
C ASN A 345 -20.99 -19.88 18.98
N GLU A 346 -21.17 -21.17 18.72
CA GLU A 346 -21.43 -22.14 19.78
C GLU A 346 -20.23 -22.26 20.73
N LEU A 347 -19.03 -22.34 20.16
CA LEU A 347 -17.80 -22.35 20.95
C LEU A 347 -17.67 -21.09 21.80
N LEU A 348 -17.93 -19.91 21.23
CA LEU A 348 -17.94 -18.63 21.96
C LEU A 348 -18.97 -18.61 23.10
N LYS A 349 -20.19 -19.09 22.85
CA LYS A 349 -21.21 -19.17 23.89
C LYS A 349 -20.76 -20.06 25.05
N LEU A 350 -20.15 -21.20 24.75
CA LEU A 350 -19.60 -22.11 25.75
C LEU A 350 -18.46 -21.48 26.55
N LEU A 351 -17.53 -20.80 25.86
CA LEU A 351 -16.42 -20.12 26.53
C LEU A 351 -16.88 -18.96 27.42
N LYS A 352 -17.94 -18.22 27.01
CA LYS A 352 -18.54 -17.12 27.79
C LYS A 352 -19.33 -17.60 29.00
N ALA A 353 -19.94 -18.76 28.88
CA ALA A 353 -20.80 -19.32 29.97
C ALA A 353 -19.98 -19.89 31.14
N ASP A 354 -18.66 -19.70 31.14
CA ASP A 354 -17.72 -20.28 32.10
C ASP A 354 -17.93 -21.81 32.33
N SER A 355 -18.62 -22.43 31.36
CA SER A 355 -18.75 -23.88 31.33
C SER A 355 -17.37 -24.45 31.03
N ALA A 356 -16.96 -25.46 31.77
CA ALA A 356 -15.68 -26.15 31.60
C ALA A 356 -15.53 -26.69 30.18
N VAL A 357 -15.09 -25.83 29.25
CA VAL A 357 -14.81 -26.24 27.86
C VAL A 357 -13.55 -27.08 27.87
N ASP A 358 -13.67 -28.34 27.47
CA ASP A 358 -12.51 -29.23 27.35
C ASP A 358 -11.54 -28.63 26.28
N TYR A 359 -10.30 -28.40 26.66
CA TYR A 359 -9.23 -27.94 25.80
C TYR A 359 -9.04 -28.81 24.55
N LYS A 360 -9.40 -30.11 24.62
CA LYS A 360 -9.43 -30.99 23.45
C LYS A 360 -10.39 -30.47 22.36
N LYS A 361 -11.50 -29.83 22.73
CA LYS A 361 -12.44 -29.21 21.79
C LYS A 361 -11.78 -28.05 21.07
N ILE A 362 -11.03 -27.20 21.77
CA ILE A 362 -10.26 -26.10 21.18
C ILE A 362 -9.19 -26.65 20.22
N LYS A 363 -8.40 -27.63 20.64
CA LYS A 363 -7.39 -28.28 19.80
C LYS A 363 -7.97 -28.92 18.53
N LYS A 364 -9.21 -29.38 18.58
CA LYS A 364 -9.91 -29.94 17.41
C LYS A 364 -10.50 -28.85 16.52
N ALA A 365 -10.90 -27.72 17.08
CA ALA A 365 -11.53 -26.61 16.35
C ALA A 365 -10.52 -25.74 15.62
N PHE A 366 -9.33 -25.54 16.19
CA PHE A 366 -8.31 -24.62 15.67
C PHE A 366 -7.03 -25.32 15.23
N LYS A 367 -6.40 -24.79 14.19
CA LYS A 367 -5.00 -25.05 13.86
C LYS A 367 -4.12 -24.40 14.92
N MET A 368 -3.75 -25.15 15.95
CA MET A 368 -3.09 -24.60 17.15
C MET A 368 -1.84 -23.77 16.85
N LYS A 369 -0.99 -24.20 15.90
CA LYS A 369 0.17 -23.39 15.47
C LYS A 369 -0.23 -22.02 14.96
N SER A 370 -1.31 -21.94 14.19
CA SER A 370 -1.82 -20.66 13.67
C SER A 370 -2.42 -19.79 14.78
N LEU A 371 -3.18 -20.39 15.67
CA LEU A 371 -3.81 -19.69 16.81
C LEU A 371 -2.76 -19.16 17.79
N THR A 372 -1.73 -19.95 18.09
CA THR A 372 -0.64 -19.56 18.99
C THR A 372 0.20 -18.44 18.39
N ASP A 373 0.60 -18.55 17.11
CA ASP A 373 1.37 -17.50 16.43
C ASP A 373 0.58 -16.19 16.38
N TRP A 374 -0.73 -16.24 16.06
CA TRP A 374 -1.59 -15.07 16.05
C TRP A 374 -1.65 -14.40 17.42
N LEU A 375 -1.89 -15.16 18.50
CA LEU A 375 -1.97 -14.60 19.84
C LEU A 375 -0.63 -13.98 20.29
N ILE A 376 0.49 -14.64 19.99
CA ILE A 376 1.82 -14.08 20.28
C ILE A 376 2.02 -12.76 19.55
N VAL A 377 1.69 -12.70 18.26
CA VAL A 377 1.89 -11.50 17.42
C VAL A 377 1.03 -10.33 17.92
N GLU A 378 -0.25 -10.56 18.23
CA GLU A 378 -1.15 -9.51 18.76
C GLU A 378 -0.65 -8.97 20.11
N LEU A 379 -0.23 -9.85 21.01
CA LEU A 379 0.32 -9.47 22.32
C LEU A 379 1.70 -8.82 22.20
N PHE A 380 2.60 -9.36 21.36
CA PHE A 380 3.95 -8.87 21.22
C PHE A 380 4.00 -7.49 20.58
N PHE A 381 3.31 -7.29 19.46
CA PHE A 381 3.29 -5.99 18.79
C PHE A 381 2.32 -4.99 19.42
N GLN A 382 1.62 -5.35 20.49
CA GLN A 382 0.73 -4.44 21.24
C GLN A 382 -0.37 -3.83 20.36
N ASN A 383 -1.09 -4.67 19.63
CA ASN A 383 -2.24 -4.19 18.87
C ASN A 383 -3.37 -3.78 19.84
N THR A 384 -3.53 -2.48 20.05
CA THR A 384 -4.51 -1.94 21.01
C THR A 384 -5.94 -1.88 20.46
N ASP A 385 -6.13 -2.05 19.17
CA ASP A 385 -7.46 -2.23 18.57
C ASP A 385 -7.98 -3.67 18.73
N TRP A 386 -7.07 -4.63 18.89
CA TRP A 386 -7.34 -5.98 19.36
C TRP A 386 -7.35 -6.01 20.90
N PRO A 387 -8.17 -6.83 21.60
CA PRO A 387 -9.04 -7.89 21.07
C PRO A 387 -10.47 -7.47 20.74
N CYS A 388 -10.79 -6.19 20.76
CA CYS A 388 -12.14 -5.68 20.50
C CYS A 388 -12.51 -5.71 19.00
N ASN A 389 -11.52 -5.60 18.13
CA ASN A 389 -11.66 -5.58 16.69
C ASN A 389 -10.62 -6.52 16.02
N ASN A 390 -10.65 -6.57 14.70
CA ASN A 390 -9.57 -7.14 13.89
C ASN A 390 -9.32 -8.63 14.11
N THR A 391 -10.35 -9.38 14.52
CA THR A 391 -10.30 -10.84 14.63
C THR A 391 -10.89 -11.47 13.38
N PHE A 392 -10.06 -12.20 12.63
CA PHE A 392 -10.48 -12.86 11.41
C PHE A 392 -9.91 -14.27 11.32
N PHE A 393 -10.80 -15.26 11.12
CA PHE A 393 -10.47 -16.67 10.95
C PHE A 393 -11.12 -17.23 9.70
N TRP A 394 -10.56 -18.30 9.17
CA TRP A 394 -11.17 -19.08 8.12
C TRP A 394 -10.92 -20.58 8.32
N LYS A 395 -11.78 -21.43 7.75
CA LYS A 395 -11.59 -22.88 7.71
C LYS A 395 -12.16 -23.49 6.44
N LYS A 396 -11.76 -24.76 6.17
CA LYS A 396 -12.43 -25.59 5.16
C LYS A 396 -13.79 -26.03 5.67
N THR A 397 -14.81 -26.10 4.76
CA THR A 397 -16.20 -26.50 5.11
C THR A 397 -16.38 -27.94 5.55
N LYS A 398 -15.33 -28.78 5.48
CA LYS A 398 -15.38 -30.17 5.97
C LYS A 398 -15.52 -30.19 7.51
N LYS A 399 -16.22 -31.21 8.06
CA LYS A 399 -16.34 -31.42 9.52
C LYS A 399 -14.99 -31.43 10.26
N SER A 400 -13.91 -31.84 9.58
CA SER A 400 -12.54 -31.85 10.09
C SER A 400 -11.75 -30.58 9.78
N GLY A 401 -12.39 -29.52 9.28
CA GLY A 401 -11.71 -28.23 9.01
C GLY A 401 -11.38 -27.52 10.31
N GLU A 402 -10.10 -27.15 10.47
CA GLU A 402 -9.61 -26.35 11.60
C GLU A 402 -9.60 -24.86 11.23
N TRP A 403 -10.01 -24.00 12.16
CA TRP A 403 -9.92 -22.55 12.04
C TRP A 403 -8.46 -22.10 12.03
N ARG A 404 -8.14 -21.20 11.12
CA ARG A 404 -6.82 -20.58 10.93
C ARG A 404 -6.95 -19.08 11.07
N ALA A 405 -6.01 -18.45 11.75
CA ALA A 405 -5.99 -17.00 11.93
C ALA A 405 -5.44 -16.28 10.71
N VAL A 406 -5.97 -15.11 10.49
CA VAL A 406 -5.49 -14.12 9.52
C VAL A 406 -5.03 -12.89 10.29
N LEU A 407 -3.81 -12.44 10.06
CA LEU A 407 -3.30 -11.21 10.65
C LEU A 407 -3.78 -10.01 9.81
N ILE A 408 -4.53 -9.13 10.43
CA ILE A 408 -5.09 -7.94 9.78
C ILE A 408 -4.98 -6.72 10.69
N ASP A 409 -4.81 -5.55 10.07
CA ASP A 409 -4.99 -4.23 10.69
C ASP A 409 -4.11 -3.96 11.93
N MET A 410 -2.79 -4.02 11.72
CA MET A 410 -1.78 -3.81 12.77
C MET A 410 -1.34 -2.33 12.87
N ASP A 411 -2.11 -1.37 12.36
CA ASP A 411 -1.71 0.04 12.37
C ASP A 411 -1.90 0.73 13.74
N ALA A 412 -2.65 0.12 14.66
CA ALA A 412 -2.77 0.55 16.06
C ALA A 412 -1.76 -0.14 17.01
N ALA A 413 -0.76 -0.81 16.44
CA ALA A 413 0.27 -1.53 17.18
C ALA A 413 1.48 -0.66 17.57
N VAL A 414 2.42 -1.25 18.30
CA VAL A 414 3.72 -0.68 18.68
C VAL A 414 3.60 0.61 19.51
N GLY A 415 3.06 0.45 20.70
CA GLY A 415 2.94 1.54 21.68
C GLY A 415 4.15 1.65 22.64
N ASN A 416 3.87 1.75 23.92
CA ASN A 416 4.88 1.71 24.98
C ASN A 416 5.39 0.27 25.18
N PRO A 417 6.68 -0.05 24.98
CA PRO A 417 7.18 -1.42 25.05
C PRO A 417 6.91 -2.13 26.39
N SER A 418 6.74 -1.40 27.49
CA SER A 418 6.45 -1.95 28.81
C SER A 418 4.97 -2.28 29.04
N MET A 419 4.08 -1.97 28.11
CA MET A 419 2.64 -2.25 28.27
C MET A 419 2.37 -3.74 28.47
N ASN A 420 1.63 -4.08 29.54
CA ASN A 420 1.22 -5.45 29.81
C ASN A 420 0.00 -5.85 28.98
N MET A 421 0.26 -6.43 27.81
CA MET A 421 -0.79 -6.87 26.90
C MET A 421 -1.53 -8.13 27.38
N PHE A 422 -0.98 -8.92 28.27
CA PHE A 422 -1.67 -10.07 28.85
C PHE A 422 -2.85 -9.60 29.70
N GLU A 423 -2.63 -8.64 30.58
CA GLU A 423 -3.72 -8.03 31.35
C GLU A 423 -4.68 -7.25 30.46
N PHE A 424 -4.16 -6.49 29.48
CA PHE A 424 -5.00 -5.73 28.56
C PHE A 424 -5.99 -6.61 27.80
N ALA A 425 -5.53 -7.75 27.28
CA ALA A 425 -6.34 -8.67 26.48
C ALA A 425 -7.36 -9.46 27.29
N THR A 426 -7.09 -9.74 28.59
CA THR A 426 -7.91 -10.60 29.43
C THR A 426 -8.82 -9.85 30.41
N LYS A 427 -8.55 -8.55 30.66
CA LYS A 427 -9.52 -7.72 31.39
C LYS A 427 -10.79 -7.62 30.56
N ASP A 428 -11.94 -7.72 31.24
CA ASP A 428 -13.28 -7.75 30.62
C ASP A 428 -13.58 -6.47 29.83
N ARG A 429 -12.95 -6.35 28.66
CA ARG A 429 -13.13 -5.25 27.72
C ARG A 429 -13.88 -5.69 26.46
N SER A 430 -14.00 -7.00 26.24
CA SER A 430 -14.63 -7.46 25.03
C SER A 430 -15.34 -8.81 25.21
N PRO A 431 -16.65 -8.85 25.00
CA PRO A 431 -17.38 -10.09 24.81
C PRO A 431 -17.11 -10.74 23.45
N LEU A 432 -16.20 -10.17 22.65
CA LEU A 432 -15.93 -10.59 21.28
C LEU A 432 -14.92 -11.75 21.22
N LEU A 433 -14.86 -12.40 20.08
CA LEU A 433 -14.12 -13.65 19.86
C LEU A 433 -12.64 -13.58 20.29
N GLY A 434 -11.95 -12.47 19.96
CA GLY A 434 -10.52 -12.32 20.28
C GLY A 434 -10.22 -12.34 21.78
N GLY A 435 -10.97 -11.56 22.57
CA GLY A 435 -10.80 -11.46 24.02
C GLY A 435 -11.19 -12.75 24.76
N VAL A 436 -12.29 -13.36 24.36
CA VAL A 436 -12.76 -14.64 24.97
C VAL A 436 -11.75 -15.76 24.72
N LEU A 437 -11.22 -15.87 23.49
CA LEU A 437 -10.18 -16.84 23.18
C LEU A 437 -8.88 -16.57 23.92
N ALA A 438 -8.43 -15.32 23.97
CA ALA A 438 -7.22 -14.95 24.71
C ALA A 438 -7.33 -15.31 26.19
N THR A 439 -8.44 -14.94 26.85
CA THR A 439 -8.69 -15.25 28.28
C THR A 439 -8.67 -16.74 28.52
N TYR A 440 -9.41 -17.51 27.72
CA TYR A 440 -9.46 -18.96 27.90
C TYR A 440 -8.08 -19.62 27.71
N LEU A 441 -7.38 -19.27 26.61
CA LEU A 441 -6.10 -19.89 26.27
C LEU A 441 -5.01 -19.54 27.27
N LEU A 442 -4.87 -18.26 27.63
CA LEU A 442 -3.82 -17.79 28.53
C LEU A 442 -4.00 -18.29 29.96
N ASN A 443 -5.20 -18.71 30.35
CA ASN A 443 -5.48 -19.31 31.67
C ASN A 443 -5.41 -20.84 31.66
N HIS A 444 -5.19 -21.50 30.50
CA HIS A 444 -5.11 -22.95 30.42
C HIS A 444 -3.68 -23.48 30.56
N PRO A 445 -3.34 -24.33 31.56
CA PRO A 445 -1.94 -24.75 31.80
C PRO A 445 -1.25 -25.41 30.62
N ASP A 446 -1.92 -26.32 29.91
CA ASP A 446 -1.34 -27.00 28.75
C ASP A 446 -1.05 -26.02 27.61
N PHE A 447 -1.88 -24.96 27.47
CA PHE A 447 -1.61 -23.93 26.46
C PHE A 447 -0.45 -23.05 26.91
N GLN A 448 -0.37 -22.66 28.16
CA GLN A 448 0.74 -21.86 28.69
C GLN A 448 2.10 -22.51 28.43
N ALA A 449 2.22 -23.82 28.61
CA ALA A 449 3.46 -24.55 28.34
C ALA A 449 3.88 -24.44 26.87
N SER A 450 2.96 -24.76 25.94
CA SER A 450 3.22 -24.68 24.50
C SER A 450 3.41 -23.24 24.00
N PHE A 451 2.74 -22.26 24.62
CA PHE A 451 2.88 -20.84 24.33
C PHE A 451 4.29 -20.35 24.71
N ARG A 452 4.79 -20.68 25.91
CA ARG A 452 6.16 -20.33 26.34
C ARG A 452 7.21 -20.91 25.40
N GLU A 453 7.09 -22.18 25.04
CA GLU A 453 8.01 -22.83 24.10
C GLU A 453 8.01 -22.09 22.74
N ARG A 454 6.83 -21.76 22.25
CA ARG A 454 6.71 -21.03 20.96
C ARG A 454 7.25 -19.62 21.03
N VAL A 455 7.06 -18.90 22.15
CA VAL A 455 7.64 -17.57 22.35
C VAL A 455 9.16 -17.62 22.30
N VAL A 456 9.79 -18.58 23.01
CA VAL A 456 11.24 -18.77 22.99
C VAL A 456 11.72 -18.97 21.55
N TYR A 457 11.10 -19.90 20.83
CA TYR A 457 11.45 -20.16 19.44
C TYR A 457 11.35 -18.89 18.56
N LEU A 458 10.25 -18.14 18.67
CA LEU A 458 10.05 -16.93 17.86
C LEU A 458 11.03 -15.82 18.20
N PHE A 459 11.39 -15.67 19.47
CA PHE A 459 12.36 -14.65 19.90
C PHE A 459 13.79 -14.95 19.47
N GLU A 460 14.12 -16.22 19.25
CA GLU A 460 15.41 -16.64 18.69
C GLU A 460 15.43 -16.56 17.15
N ASN A 461 14.24 -16.53 16.50
CA ASN A 461 14.12 -16.62 15.04
C ASN A 461 13.35 -15.41 14.45
N ASP A 462 12.10 -15.61 14.04
CA ASP A 462 11.33 -14.66 13.22
C ASP A 462 11.03 -13.33 13.92
N LEU A 463 10.88 -13.33 15.23
CA LEU A 463 10.65 -12.13 16.06
C LEU A 463 11.90 -11.72 16.85
N SER A 464 13.10 -12.16 16.50
CA SER A 464 14.32 -11.74 17.21
C SER A 464 14.57 -10.23 17.07
N GLU A 465 15.20 -9.63 18.06
CA GLU A 465 15.58 -8.20 18.04
C GLU A 465 16.33 -7.83 16.76
N LYS A 466 17.23 -8.72 16.31
CA LYS A 466 17.97 -8.57 15.06
C LYS A 466 17.03 -8.45 13.87
N VAL A 467 16.07 -9.36 13.71
CA VAL A 467 15.10 -9.34 12.61
C VAL A 467 14.26 -8.06 12.66
N LEU A 468 13.77 -7.66 13.84
CA LEU A 468 13.00 -6.43 14.01
C LEU A 468 13.79 -5.20 13.55
N LYS A 469 15.05 -5.07 14.00
CA LYS A 469 15.93 -3.94 13.66
C LYS A 469 16.32 -3.91 12.18
N GLU A 470 16.68 -5.06 11.59
CA GLU A 470 17.02 -5.15 10.16
C GLU A 470 15.82 -4.78 9.27
N LYS A 471 14.64 -5.26 9.61
CA LYS A 471 13.41 -4.88 8.89
C LYS A 471 13.10 -3.41 9.06
N LEU A 472 13.19 -2.86 10.27
CA LEU A 472 12.97 -1.43 10.52
C LEU A 472 13.97 -0.57 9.73
N ALA A 473 15.24 -0.94 9.69
CA ALA A 473 16.24 -0.24 8.90
C ALA A 473 15.92 -0.24 7.40
N SER A 474 15.42 -1.36 6.86
CA SER A 474 14.99 -1.44 5.46
C SER A 474 13.81 -0.51 5.15
N TYR A 475 12.86 -0.39 6.06
CA TYR A 475 11.74 0.55 5.92
C TYR A 475 12.20 2.02 6.03
N LYS A 476 13.08 2.36 6.97
CA LYS A 476 13.69 3.69 7.06
C LYS A 476 14.37 4.06 5.73
N LEU A 477 15.13 3.15 5.15
CA LEU A 477 15.81 3.38 3.86
C LEU A 477 14.83 3.68 2.72
N LEU A 478 13.65 3.03 2.70
CA LEU A 478 12.62 3.27 1.70
C LEU A 478 11.88 4.60 1.91
N PHE A 479 11.59 4.98 3.16
CA PHE A 479 10.74 6.12 3.48
C PHE A 479 11.51 7.43 3.64
N ASP A 480 12.71 7.44 4.20
CA ASP A 480 13.50 8.65 4.45
C ASP A 480 13.69 9.56 3.21
N PRO A 481 13.90 9.03 1.99
CA PRO A 481 14.02 9.88 0.81
C PRO A 481 12.73 10.60 0.40
N VAL A 482 11.56 10.05 0.71
CA VAL A 482 10.26 10.43 0.15
C VAL A 482 9.30 11.05 1.16
N ILE A 483 9.50 10.80 2.45
CA ILE A 483 8.56 11.15 3.51
C ILE A 483 8.33 12.65 3.63
N GLN A 484 9.34 13.46 3.33
CA GLN A 484 9.24 14.92 3.40
C GLN A 484 8.19 15.46 2.42
N GLU A 485 8.12 14.88 1.21
CA GLU A 485 7.13 15.29 0.21
C GLU A 485 5.72 14.88 0.64
N HIS A 486 5.57 13.68 1.23
CA HIS A 486 4.30 13.24 1.79
C HIS A 486 3.75 14.24 2.81
N TYR A 487 4.59 14.68 3.75
CA TYR A 487 4.15 15.64 4.76
C TYR A 487 3.93 17.04 4.23
N ARG A 488 4.67 17.49 3.20
CA ARG A 488 4.35 18.77 2.55
C ARG A 488 2.92 18.80 2.03
N ARG A 489 2.35 17.65 1.65
CA ARG A 489 0.96 17.55 1.24
C ARG A 489 0.00 17.37 2.41
N TRP A 490 0.31 16.51 3.36
CA TRP A 490 -0.66 16.02 4.32
C TRP A 490 -0.49 16.53 5.76
N ASN A 491 0.73 16.90 6.15
CA ASN A 491 1.04 17.40 7.48
C ASN A 491 2.27 18.36 7.45
N PRO A 492 2.13 19.54 6.79
CA PRO A 492 3.28 20.40 6.50
C PRO A 492 3.97 20.96 7.73
N ASP A 493 3.25 21.15 8.83
CA ASP A 493 3.75 21.86 10.01
C ASP A 493 4.45 20.93 11.01
N HIS A 494 4.02 19.67 11.12
CA HIS A 494 4.46 18.75 12.17
C HIS A 494 5.04 17.43 11.67
N GLY A 495 4.73 17.00 10.44
CA GLY A 495 4.95 15.64 9.96
C GLY A 495 6.37 15.11 10.11
N LEU A 496 7.41 15.87 9.76
CA LEU A 496 8.80 15.42 9.94
C LEU A 496 9.19 15.25 11.41
N LYS A 497 8.67 16.08 12.31
CA LYS A 497 8.92 15.96 13.75
C LYS A 497 8.22 14.72 14.30
N ASP A 498 7.00 14.48 13.86
CA ASP A 498 6.19 13.34 14.28
C ASP A 498 6.77 12.02 13.74
N TYR A 499 7.21 12.00 12.48
CA TYR A 499 7.95 10.89 11.90
C TYR A 499 9.21 10.51 12.71
N LYS A 500 10.06 11.49 13.02
CA LYS A 500 11.27 11.26 13.82
C LYS A 500 10.95 10.74 15.22
N ARG A 501 9.84 11.21 15.82
CA ARG A 501 9.35 10.72 17.12
C ARG A 501 8.87 9.28 17.00
N ALA A 502 8.12 8.96 15.95
CA ALA A 502 7.65 7.62 15.68
C ALA A 502 8.81 6.64 15.45
N LEU A 503 9.83 7.02 14.67
CA LEU A 503 11.02 6.18 14.48
C LEU A 503 11.75 5.89 15.81
N LYS A 504 11.88 6.88 16.69
CA LYS A 504 12.47 6.66 18.03
C LYS A 504 11.63 5.71 18.88
N ARG A 505 10.29 5.77 18.75
CA ARG A 505 9.37 4.84 19.43
C ARG A 505 9.60 3.41 18.92
N LEU A 506 9.71 3.23 17.60
CA LEU A 506 9.97 1.94 16.97
C LEU A 506 11.35 1.36 17.37
N ASP A 507 12.39 2.19 17.41
CA ASP A 507 13.72 1.76 17.89
C ASP A 507 13.64 1.27 19.34
N LYS A 508 13.04 2.05 20.25
CA LYS A 508 12.84 1.65 21.65
C LYS A 508 12.01 0.38 21.80
N PHE A 509 11.00 0.21 20.93
CA PHE A 509 10.22 -1.02 20.92
C PHE A 509 11.10 -2.23 20.57
N CYS A 510 11.91 -2.14 19.50
CA CYS A 510 12.81 -3.21 19.11
C CYS A 510 13.82 -3.57 20.22
N GLU A 511 14.30 -2.58 20.98
CA GLU A 511 15.28 -2.77 22.05
C GLU A 511 14.72 -3.39 23.33
N ASN A 512 13.51 -3.00 23.72
CA ASN A 512 13.02 -3.27 25.08
C ASN A 512 11.85 -4.26 25.14
N ARG A 513 11.24 -4.60 23.99
CA ARG A 513 9.99 -5.37 23.98
C ARG A 513 10.17 -6.82 24.45
N HIS A 514 11.24 -7.48 24.09
CA HIS A 514 11.49 -8.87 24.45
C HIS A 514 11.56 -9.07 25.95
N GLU A 515 12.30 -8.24 26.65
CA GLU A 515 12.43 -8.29 28.10
C GLU A 515 11.09 -8.03 28.78
N SER A 516 10.43 -6.91 28.44
CA SER A 516 9.17 -6.54 29.06
C SER A 516 8.04 -7.54 28.74
N PHE A 517 8.01 -8.11 27.53
CA PHE A 517 7.06 -9.17 27.19
C PHE A 517 7.28 -10.40 28.06
N SER A 518 8.53 -10.85 28.21
CA SER A 518 8.88 -12.04 29.01
C SER A 518 8.55 -11.84 30.47
N GLN A 519 8.85 -10.66 31.03
CA GLN A 519 8.48 -10.29 32.40
C GLN A 519 6.97 -10.33 32.61
N ASN A 520 6.20 -9.69 31.71
CA ASN A 520 4.74 -9.64 31.78
C ASN A 520 4.12 -11.03 31.62
N MET A 521 4.63 -11.87 30.71
CA MET A 521 4.22 -13.25 30.51
C MET A 521 4.42 -14.08 31.78
N ASN A 522 5.61 -13.97 32.38
CA ASN A 522 5.95 -14.74 33.58
C ASN A 522 5.08 -14.30 34.76
N ALA A 523 4.91 -13.00 34.99
CA ALA A 523 4.06 -12.47 36.04
C ALA A 523 2.60 -12.93 35.87
N TYR A 524 2.06 -12.86 34.66
CA TYR A 524 0.69 -13.28 34.36
C TYR A 524 0.47 -14.78 34.63
N PHE A 525 1.42 -15.63 34.18
CA PHE A 525 1.30 -17.09 34.36
C PHE A 525 1.66 -17.62 35.77
N GLN A 526 2.27 -16.79 36.64
CA GLN A 526 2.52 -17.11 38.03
C GLN A 526 1.38 -16.65 38.96
N GLY A 527 0.63 -15.63 38.55
CA GLY A 527 -0.46 -15.06 39.32
C GLY A 527 -1.83 -15.72 39.06
N ASN A 528 -1.92 -16.56 38.07
CA ASN A 528 -3.07 -17.37 37.69
C ASN A 528 -2.71 -18.86 37.83
#